data_d473f89ec11c82c65e4d1a16c343149c
#
_entry.id   d473f89ec11c82c65e4d1a16c343149c
#
_cell.length_a   1.000
_cell.length_b   1.000
_cell.length_c   1.000
_cell.angle_alpha   90.00
_cell.angle_beta   90.00
_cell.angle_gamma   90.00
#
_symmetry.space_group_name_H-M   'P 1'
#
loop_
_entity.id
_entity.type
_entity.pdbx_description
1 polymer ?
#
loop_
_entity_poly.entity_id
_entity_poly.type
_entity_poly.pdbx_seq_one_letter_code
_entity_poly.pdbx_strand_id
1 'polypeptide(L)'
;MVVALLGCLLAAALGAQQPEAEPTVYLFKNPKPAPALAVTTLNGAHVSLAGLRGKVVLLNFWATWCGPCREEIPALERIQKEYAGRVQVVGMSIDELPAKVVAAKARQMGINYPVSLASEALQERFGGMPSIPVTWVIDANGQVQQKNHGANPYEVFNAEVRTLLGLPTKVKVARIDQLSPNGKVGTIDIPGIAADLKTLTPAQRQIALAHLNAQACTCGCEWSLATCRVQDPTCGFSLPQARALIASIRAGKVR
;
A
#
# COMPACT_ATOMS: atom_id res chain seq x y z
N MET A 1 -9.66 -14.56 71.86
CA MET A 1 -10.21 -14.54 70.52
C MET A 1 -9.60 -13.34 69.82
N VAL A 2 -8.59 -13.56 68.98
CA VAL A 2 -7.93 -12.52 68.20
C VAL A 2 -8.27 -12.80 66.74
N VAL A 3 -9.04 -11.89 66.13
CA VAL A 3 -9.41 -11.97 64.70
C VAL A 3 -8.36 -11.20 63.92
N ALA A 4 -7.56 -11.92 63.11
CA ALA A 4 -6.60 -11.34 62.18
C ALA A 4 -7.32 -11.00 60.89
N LEU A 5 -7.38 -9.71 60.56
CA LEU A 5 -7.84 -9.19 59.27
C LEU A 5 -6.67 -9.26 58.27
N LEU A 6 -6.75 -10.19 57.30
CA LEU A 6 -5.89 -10.23 56.11
C LEU A 6 -6.40 -9.16 55.13
N GLY A 7 -5.65 -8.06 54.99
CA GLY A 7 -5.85 -7.08 53.94
C GLY A 7 -5.25 -7.58 52.62
N CYS A 8 -6.13 -7.84 51.66
CA CYS A 8 -5.74 -8.20 50.28
C CYS A 8 -5.38 -6.92 49.50
N LEU A 9 -4.10 -6.63 49.29
CA LEU A 9 -3.63 -5.57 48.44
C LEU A 9 -3.78 -6.02 46.98
N LEU A 10 -4.84 -5.57 46.31
CA LEU A 10 -4.93 -5.62 44.85
C LEU A 10 -3.94 -4.59 44.27
N ALA A 11 -2.78 -5.04 43.79
CA ALA A 11 -1.91 -4.24 42.94
C ALA A 11 -2.56 -4.14 41.56
N ALA A 12 -3.16 -3.00 41.26
CA ALA A 12 -3.59 -2.67 39.91
C ALA A 12 -2.34 -2.52 39.02
N ALA A 13 -2.08 -3.53 38.17
CA ALA A 13 -1.09 -3.43 37.13
C ALA A 13 -1.59 -2.38 36.12
N LEU A 14 -1.08 -1.15 36.20
CA LEU A 14 -1.16 -0.19 35.10
C LEU A 14 -0.38 -0.78 33.92
N GLY A 15 -1.09 -1.39 32.99
CA GLY A 15 -0.53 -1.76 31.70
C GLY A 15 -0.07 -0.49 31.00
N ALA A 16 1.25 -0.28 30.96
CA ALA A 16 1.83 0.76 30.12
C ALA A 16 1.46 0.45 28.67
N GLN A 17 0.48 1.18 28.12
CA GLN A 17 0.21 1.19 26.70
C GLN A 17 1.49 1.64 26.02
N GLN A 18 2.11 0.74 25.26
CA GLN A 18 3.23 1.11 24.40
C GLN A 18 2.71 2.19 23.45
N PRO A 19 3.42 3.32 23.28
CA PRO A 19 3.00 4.33 22.33
C PRO A 19 2.88 3.67 20.96
N GLU A 20 1.68 3.68 20.38
CA GLU A 20 1.45 3.21 19.03
C GLU A 20 2.39 4.00 18.11
N ALA A 21 3.23 3.29 17.36
CA ALA A 21 4.15 3.93 16.44
C ALA A 21 3.35 4.79 15.46
N GLU A 22 3.68 6.08 15.38
CA GLU A 22 3.00 6.98 14.44
C GLU A 22 3.01 6.36 13.04
N PRO A 23 1.86 6.32 12.34
CA PRO A 23 1.78 5.74 11.01
C PRO A 23 2.76 6.45 10.07
N THR A 24 3.42 5.68 9.22
CA THR A 24 4.41 6.20 8.27
C THR A 24 3.87 6.10 6.86
N VAL A 25 3.82 7.23 6.15
CA VAL A 25 3.56 7.28 4.71
C VAL A 25 4.88 7.09 3.97
N TYR A 26 4.90 6.19 3.02
CA TYR A 26 6.05 5.92 2.17
C TYR A 26 5.82 6.52 0.79
N LEU A 27 6.72 7.39 0.34
CA LEU A 27 6.67 7.99 -0.99
C LEU A 27 8.01 7.74 -1.70
N PHE A 28 7.98 7.67 -3.03
CA PHE A 28 9.21 7.47 -3.79
C PHE A 28 10.16 8.67 -3.69
N LYS A 29 11.47 8.41 -3.55
CA LYS A 29 12.53 9.44 -3.57
C LYS A 29 12.61 10.15 -4.91
N ASN A 30 12.51 9.35 -6.00
CA ASN A 30 12.65 9.79 -7.38
C ASN A 30 11.38 9.42 -8.15
N PRO A 31 10.24 10.13 -7.90
CA PRO A 31 8.99 9.84 -8.57
C PRO A 31 9.16 9.99 -10.08
N LYS A 32 8.51 9.11 -10.84
CA LYS A 32 8.54 9.11 -12.30
C LYS A 32 7.20 9.58 -12.85
N PRO A 33 7.16 10.17 -14.04
CA PRO A 33 5.89 10.47 -14.70
C PRO A 33 5.03 9.22 -14.81
N ALA A 34 3.74 9.34 -14.48
CA ALA A 34 2.79 8.26 -14.70
C ALA A 34 2.70 7.95 -16.21
N PRO A 35 2.54 6.68 -16.59
CA PRO A 35 2.26 6.32 -17.97
C PRO A 35 1.03 7.06 -18.50
N ALA A 36 1.02 7.37 -19.81
CA ALA A 36 -0.11 8.06 -20.41
C ALA A 36 -1.39 7.23 -20.26
N LEU A 37 -2.46 7.88 -19.80
CA LEU A 37 -3.81 7.33 -19.69
C LEU A 37 -4.78 8.29 -20.36
N ALA A 38 -5.58 7.77 -21.30
CA ALA A 38 -6.76 8.42 -21.83
C ALA A 38 -7.79 7.33 -22.13
N VAL A 39 -8.94 7.38 -21.47
CA VAL A 39 -9.98 6.35 -21.52
C VAL A 39 -11.37 6.95 -21.58
N THR A 40 -12.30 6.20 -22.14
CA THR A 40 -13.73 6.48 -22.02
C THR A 40 -14.29 5.64 -20.87
N THR A 41 -14.91 6.31 -19.92
CA THR A 41 -15.50 5.66 -18.75
C THR A 41 -16.78 4.90 -19.11
N LEU A 42 -17.24 4.03 -18.21
CA LEU A 42 -18.46 3.23 -18.40
C LEU A 42 -19.76 4.07 -18.53
N ASN A 43 -19.72 5.33 -18.14
CA ASN A 43 -20.82 6.30 -18.33
C ASN A 43 -20.60 7.23 -19.53
N GLY A 44 -19.59 6.99 -20.36
CA GLY A 44 -19.30 7.74 -21.59
C GLY A 44 -18.44 8.99 -21.44
N ALA A 45 -18.05 9.39 -20.24
CA ALA A 45 -17.16 10.52 -20.03
C ALA A 45 -15.71 10.19 -20.44
N HIS A 46 -14.95 11.20 -20.88
CA HIS A 46 -13.53 11.06 -21.17
C HIS A 46 -12.70 11.46 -19.96
N VAL A 47 -11.75 10.61 -19.58
CA VAL A 47 -10.80 10.85 -18.50
C VAL A 47 -9.38 10.64 -19.01
N SER A 48 -8.49 11.59 -18.74
CA SER A 48 -7.07 11.44 -19.03
C SER A 48 -6.22 11.98 -17.88
N LEU A 49 -5.06 11.37 -17.61
CA LEU A 49 -4.14 11.89 -16.60
C LEU A 49 -3.63 13.30 -16.96
N ALA A 50 -3.53 13.63 -18.24
CA ALA A 50 -3.19 14.99 -18.67
C ALA A 50 -4.27 16.01 -18.26
N GLY A 51 -5.54 15.65 -18.37
CA GLY A 51 -6.67 16.50 -17.97
C GLY A 51 -6.88 16.56 -16.44
N LEU A 52 -6.21 15.70 -15.69
CA LEU A 52 -6.27 15.66 -14.23
C LEU A 52 -5.09 16.37 -13.53
N ARG A 53 -4.23 17.06 -14.29
CA ARG A 53 -3.17 17.89 -13.71
C ARG A 53 -3.76 18.89 -12.71
N GLY A 54 -3.01 19.17 -11.65
CA GLY A 54 -3.49 20.00 -10.53
C GLY A 54 -4.26 19.23 -9.46
N LYS A 55 -4.60 17.96 -9.70
CA LYS A 55 -5.25 17.07 -8.72
C LYS A 55 -4.32 15.92 -8.33
N VAL A 56 -4.44 15.45 -7.10
CA VAL A 56 -3.94 14.13 -6.72
C VAL A 56 -4.86 13.08 -7.35
N VAL A 57 -4.28 12.04 -7.96
CA VAL A 57 -5.04 10.96 -8.59
C VAL A 57 -4.76 9.65 -7.88
N LEU A 58 -5.82 8.94 -7.49
CA LEU A 58 -5.78 7.55 -7.07
C LEU A 58 -6.30 6.69 -8.23
N LEU A 59 -5.37 6.08 -8.98
CA LEU A 59 -5.69 5.22 -10.12
C LEU A 59 -5.70 3.78 -9.63
N ASN A 60 -6.89 3.21 -9.44
CA ASN A 60 -7.11 1.91 -8.84
C ASN A 60 -7.43 0.85 -9.89
N PHE A 61 -6.62 -0.20 -9.99
CA PHE A 61 -6.89 -1.39 -10.80
C PHE A 61 -7.59 -2.44 -9.94
N TRP A 62 -8.74 -2.90 -10.39
CA TRP A 62 -9.66 -3.76 -9.65
C TRP A 62 -10.48 -4.67 -10.55
N ALA A 63 -11.27 -5.59 -9.98
CA ALA A 63 -12.27 -6.36 -10.72
C ALA A 63 -13.51 -6.66 -9.86
N THR A 64 -14.62 -6.93 -10.51
CA THR A 64 -15.90 -7.20 -9.82
C THR A 64 -15.91 -8.49 -9.02
N TRP A 65 -15.08 -9.45 -9.37
CA TRP A 65 -14.92 -10.74 -8.69
C TRP A 65 -13.86 -10.71 -7.56
N CYS A 66 -13.09 -9.64 -7.44
CA CYS A 66 -12.00 -9.50 -6.49
C CYS A 66 -12.54 -9.14 -5.09
N GLY A 67 -12.41 -10.05 -4.13
CA GLY A 67 -12.84 -9.84 -2.74
C GLY A 67 -12.15 -8.65 -2.07
N PRO A 68 -10.81 -8.63 -1.99
CA PRO A 68 -10.06 -7.51 -1.39
C PRO A 68 -10.33 -6.16 -2.07
N CYS A 69 -10.58 -6.14 -3.39
CA CYS A 69 -10.94 -4.91 -4.08
C CYS A 69 -12.25 -4.31 -3.55
N ARG A 70 -13.24 -5.17 -3.25
CA ARG A 70 -14.52 -4.72 -2.67
C ARG A 70 -14.37 -4.16 -1.26
N GLU A 71 -13.40 -4.65 -0.50
CA GLU A 71 -13.08 -4.13 0.84
C GLU A 71 -12.44 -2.74 0.77
N GLU A 72 -11.69 -2.43 -0.29
CA GLU A 72 -11.03 -1.13 -0.49
C GLU A 72 -11.97 -0.04 -1.03
N ILE A 73 -12.97 -0.39 -1.82
CA ILE A 73 -13.91 0.55 -2.48
C ILE A 73 -14.47 1.61 -1.52
N PRO A 74 -15.00 1.29 -0.31
CA PRO A 74 -15.54 2.30 0.60
C PRO A 74 -14.50 3.34 1.04
N ALA A 75 -13.23 2.96 1.15
CA ALA A 75 -12.15 3.90 1.46
C ALA A 75 -11.94 4.89 0.31
N LEU A 76 -11.89 4.39 -0.92
CA LEU A 76 -11.75 5.21 -2.13
C LEU A 76 -12.94 6.14 -2.36
N GLU A 77 -14.16 5.66 -2.11
CA GLU A 77 -15.39 6.48 -2.19
C GLU A 77 -15.36 7.63 -1.19
N ARG A 78 -14.92 7.35 0.03
CA ARG A 78 -14.78 8.37 1.07
C ARG A 78 -13.73 9.41 0.68
N ILE A 79 -12.58 9.01 0.17
CA ILE A 79 -11.54 9.92 -0.35
C ILE A 79 -12.09 10.78 -1.50
N GLN A 80 -12.79 10.19 -2.47
CA GLN A 80 -13.40 10.93 -3.59
C GLN A 80 -14.37 12.00 -3.11
N LYS A 81 -15.17 11.71 -2.09
CA LYS A 81 -16.14 12.63 -1.50
C LYS A 81 -15.48 13.73 -0.68
N GLU A 82 -14.57 13.35 0.21
CA GLU A 82 -13.96 14.26 1.19
C GLU A 82 -13.03 15.28 0.54
N TYR A 83 -12.32 14.88 -0.52
CA TYR A 83 -11.38 15.73 -1.23
C TYR A 83 -11.88 16.15 -2.62
N ALA A 84 -13.20 16.25 -2.80
CA ALA A 84 -13.82 16.66 -4.06
C ALA A 84 -13.15 17.93 -4.63
N GLY A 85 -12.87 17.90 -5.93
CA GLY A 85 -12.18 18.99 -6.64
C GLY A 85 -10.65 18.98 -6.53
N ARG A 86 -10.07 18.39 -5.48
CA ARG A 86 -8.61 18.31 -5.24
C ARG A 86 -8.03 16.93 -5.49
N VAL A 87 -8.85 15.88 -5.35
CA VAL A 87 -8.50 14.48 -5.61
C VAL A 87 -9.44 13.93 -6.65
N GLN A 88 -8.94 13.05 -7.49
CA GLN A 88 -9.74 12.23 -8.40
C GLN A 88 -9.38 10.77 -8.23
N VAL A 89 -10.34 9.95 -7.82
CA VAL A 89 -10.23 8.50 -7.92
C VAL A 89 -10.67 8.07 -9.32
N VAL A 90 -9.94 7.15 -9.93
CA VAL A 90 -10.28 6.55 -11.23
C VAL A 90 -10.15 5.04 -11.11
N GLY A 91 -11.25 4.31 -11.30
CA GLY A 91 -11.27 2.86 -11.28
C GLY A 91 -10.99 2.28 -12.67
N MET A 92 -10.01 1.41 -12.76
CA MET A 92 -9.65 0.67 -13.96
C MET A 92 -10.00 -0.80 -13.75
N SER A 93 -11.14 -1.23 -14.27
CA SER A 93 -11.57 -2.63 -14.15
C SER A 93 -10.81 -3.51 -15.14
N ILE A 94 -10.23 -4.61 -14.66
CA ILE A 94 -9.60 -5.65 -15.48
C ILE A 94 -10.57 -6.79 -15.81
N ASP A 95 -11.88 -6.60 -15.58
CA ASP A 95 -12.88 -7.59 -15.94
C ASP A 95 -12.91 -7.82 -17.46
N GLU A 96 -13.05 -9.06 -17.87
CA GLU A 96 -13.34 -9.47 -19.25
C GLU A 96 -14.85 -9.42 -19.58
N LEU A 97 -15.65 -8.94 -18.63
CA LEU A 97 -17.11 -8.83 -18.78
C LEU A 97 -17.50 -7.66 -19.69
N PRO A 98 -18.67 -7.72 -20.34
CA PRO A 98 -19.19 -6.59 -21.09
C PRO A 98 -19.31 -5.33 -20.23
N ALA A 99 -18.98 -4.16 -20.81
CA ALA A 99 -18.98 -2.86 -20.10
C ALA A 99 -20.28 -2.59 -19.33
N LYS A 100 -21.43 -2.97 -19.90
CA LYS A 100 -22.76 -2.84 -19.26
C LYS A 100 -22.86 -3.61 -17.93
N VAL A 101 -22.26 -4.80 -17.89
CA VAL A 101 -22.26 -5.67 -16.69
C VAL A 101 -21.37 -5.08 -15.61
N VAL A 102 -20.16 -4.66 -15.98
CA VAL A 102 -19.23 -3.99 -15.04
C VAL A 102 -19.85 -2.71 -14.50
N ALA A 103 -20.47 -1.89 -15.37
CA ALA A 103 -21.17 -0.68 -14.95
C ALA A 103 -22.31 -0.93 -13.95
N ALA A 104 -23.09 -1.99 -14.16
CA ALA A 104 -24.16 -2.38 -13.24
C ALA A 104 -23.59 -2.81 -11.89
N LYS A 105 -22.54 -3.66 -11.88
CA LYS A 105 -21.88 -4.11 -10.66
C LYS A 105 -21.21 -2.94 -9.90
N ALA A 106 -20.54 -2.03 -10.60
CA ALA A 106 -19.93 -0.84 -9.99
C ALA A 106 -20.99 0.02 -9.28
N ARG A 107 -22.16 0.24 -9.90
CA ARG A 107 -23.29 0.94 -9.25
C ARG A 107 -23.82 0.19 -8.03
N GLN A 108 -23.95 -1.15 -8.10
CA GLN A 108 -24.39 -1.96 -6.94
C GLN A 108 -23.41 -1.89 -5.76
N MET A 109 -22.12 -1.70 -6.05
CA MET A 109 -21.09 -1.53 -5.04
C MET A 109 -21.01 -0.10 -4.48
N GLY A 110 -21.80 0.85 -5.01
CA GLY A 110 -21.81 2.24 -4.55
C GLY A 110 -20.72 3.13 -5.15
N ILE A 111 -19.93 2.65 -6.11
CA ILE A 111 -18.79 3.39 -6.66
C ILE A 111 -19.23 4.76 -7.20
N ASN A 112 -18.69 5.82 -6.58
CA ASN A 112 -19.04 7.22 -6.83
C ASN A 112 -18.00 7.99 -7.67
N TYR A 113 -17.04 7.28 -8.26
CA TYR A 113 -15.96 7.82 -9.07
C TYR A 113 -15.94 7.20 -10.49
N PRO A 114 -15.27 7.84 -11.47
CA PRO A 114 -15.19 7.32 -12.84
C PRO A 114 -14.59 5.92 -12.90
N VAL A 115 -15.21 5.03 -13.65
CA VAL A 115 -14.72 3.67 -13.92
C VAL A 115 -14.61 3.45 -15.42
N SER A 116 -13.53 2.80 -15.86
CA SER A 116 -13.33 2.32 -17.22
C SER A 116 -12.85 0.87 -17.23
N LEU A 117 -12.96 0.20 -18.38
CA LEU A 117 -12.26 -1.08 -18.60
C LEU A 117 -10.79 -0.81 -18.92
N ALA A 118 -9.90 -1.59 -18.33
CA ALA A 118 -8.48 -1.60 -18.64
C ALA A 118 -8.19 -2.69 -19.67
N SER A 119 -7.92 -2.31 -20.93
CA SER A 119 -7.44 -3.27 -21.91
C SER A 119 -6.10 -3.88 -21.46
N GLU A 120 -5.76 -5.07 -21.96
CA GLU A 120 -4.48 -5.73 -21.68
C GLU A 120 -3.29 -4.80 -21.99
N ALA A 121 -3.30 -4.13 -23.15
CA ALA A 121 -2.27 -3.16 -23.50
C ALA A 121 -2.14 -1.99 -22.51
N LEU A 122 -3.24 -1.60 -21.87
CA LEU A 122 -3.20 -0.60 -20.82
C LEU A 122 -2.63 -1.18 -19.52
N GLN A 123 -3.03 -2.39 -19.14
CA GLN A 123 -2.48 -3.09 -17.99
C GLN A 123 -0.96 -3.25 -18.11
N GLU A 124 -0.47 -3.70 -19.28
CA GLU A 124 0.96 -3.82 -19.59
C GLU A 124 1.70 -2.48 -19.46
N ARG A 125 1.11 -1.38 -19.96
CA ARG A 125 1.68 -0.04 -19.84
C ARG A 125 1.89 0.39 -18.38
N PHE A 126 1.05 -0.11 -17.47
CA PHE A 126 1.16 0.09 -16.02
C PHE A 126 1.94 -1.01 -15.31
N GLY A 127 2.69 -1.84 -16.06
CA GLY A 127 3.60 -2.85 -15.53
C GLY A 127 2.98 -4.22 -15.32
N GLY A 128 1.85 -4.49 -15.99
CA GLY A 128 1.06 -5.71 -15.78
C GLY A 128 0.26 -5.69 -14.47
N MET A 129 -0.67 -6.64 -14.33
CA MET A 129 -1.52 -6.74 -13.13
C MET A 129 -1.42 -8.15 -12.54
N PRO A 130 -0.24 -8.54 -11.97
CA PRO A 130 -0.07 -9.88 -11.40
C PRO A 130 -0.97 -10.10 -10.18
N SER A 131 -1.39 -9.02 -9.53
CA SER A 131 -2.33 -9.05 -8.41
C SER A 131 -3.18 -7.78 -8.40
N ILE A 132 -4.38 -7.85 -7.83
CA ILE A 132 -5.28 -6.72 -7.60
C ILE A 132 -5.85 -6.78 -6.16
N PRO A 133 -6.24 -5.63 -5.57
CA PRO A 133 -6.17 -4.29 -6.13
C PRO A 133 -4.74 -3.74 -6.18
N VAL A 134 -4.50 -2.82 -7.11
CA VAL A 134 -3.29 -1.98 -7.13
C VAL A 134 -3.71 -0.54 -7.31
N THR A 135 -3.33 0.33 -6.37
CA THR A 135 -3.66 1.76 -6.44
C THR A 135 -2.40 2.58 -6.64
N TRP A 136 -2.30 3.23 -7.79
CA TRP A 136 -1.26 4.19 -8.09
C TRP A 136 -1.63 5.55 -7.52
N VAL A 137 -0.76 6.07 -6.67
CA VAL A 137 -0.89 7.40 -6.06
C VAL A 137 -0.06 8.38 -6.88
N ILE A 138 -0.75 9.31 -7.56
CA ILE A 138 -0.14 10.24 -8.52
C ILE A 138 -0.38 11.65 -8.02
N ASP A 139 0.67 12.47 -7.96
CA ASP A 139 0.57 13.85 -7.50
C ASP A 139 -0.02 14.80 -8.57
N ALA A 140 -0.24 16.06 -8.18
CA ALA A 140 -0.78 17.10 -9.04
C ALA A 140 0.08 17.38 -10.29
N ASN A 141 1.38 17.06 -10.25
CA ASN A 141 2.29 17.15 -11.38
C ASN A 141 2.30 15.87 -12.23
N GLY A 142 1.47 14.88 -11.90
CA GLY A 142 1.36 13.59 -12.58
C GLY A 142 2.56 12.69 -12.37
N GLN A 143 3.28 12.85 -11.27
CA GLN A 143 4.35 11.97 -10.88
C GLN A 143 3.82 10.87 -9.96
N VAL A 144 4.24 9.63 -10.20
CA VAL A 144 3.88 8.49 -9.35
C VAL A 144 4.63 8.61 -8.03
N GLN A 145 3.91 8.82 -6.95
CA GLN A 145 4.48 8.97 -5.62
C GLN A 145 4.49 7.66 -4.84
N GLN A 146 3.54 6.73 -5.13
CA GLN A 146 3.47 5.41 -4.52
C GLN A 146 2.65 4.46 -5.41
N LYS A 147 2.83 3.15 -5.20
CA LYS A 147 1.99 2.06 -5.71
C LYS A 147 1.59 1.18 -4.54
N ASN A 148 0.35 1.22 -4.16
CA ASN A 148 -0.19 0.39 -3.10
C ASN A 148 -0.68 -0.93 -3.68
N HIS A 149 -0.15 -2.04 -3.21
CA HIS A 149 -0.54 -3.39 -3.60
C HIS A 149 -1.40 -4.03 -2.52
N GLY A 150 -2.50 -4.66 -2.92
CA GLY A 150 -3.51 -5.20 -2.00
C GLY A 150 -4.44 -4.12 -1.45
N ALA A 151 -5.47 -4.55 -0.73
CA ALA A 151 -6.47 -3.66 -0.16
C ALA A 151 -5.88 -2.79 0.95
N ASN A 152 -6.10 -1.49 0.87
CA ASN A 152 -5.66 -0.54 1.87
C ASN A 152 -6.86 0.15 2.53
N PRO A 153 -6.78 0.40 3.85
CA PRO A 153 -7.82 1.12 4.58
C PRO A 153 -7.78 2.62 4.26
N TYR A 154 -8.87 3.32 4.58
CA TYR A 154 -9.02 4.76 4.38
C TYR A 154 -7.85 5.57 4.97
N GLU A 155 -7.34 5.19 6.14
CA GLU A 155 -6.29 5.89 6.87
C GLU A 155 -4.99 6.00 6.05
N VAL A 156 -4.65 4.96 5.27
CA VAL A 156 -3.47 4.95 4.38
C VAL A 156 -3.66 5.96 3.26
N PHE A 157 -4.75 5.86 2.50
CA PHE A 157 -5.04 6.80 1.41
C PHE A 157 -5.19 8.24 1.90
N ASN A 158 -5.85 8.43 3.04
CA ASN A 158 -6.03 9.74 3.64
C ASN A 158 -4.68 10.38 4.02
N ALA A 159 -3.78 9.60 4.59
CA ALA A 159 -2.44 10.07 4.98
C ALA A 159 -1.60 10.45 3.74
N GLU A 160 -1.62 9.64 2.67
CA GLU A 160 -0.95 9.92 1.40
C GLU A 160 -1.52 11.18 0.73
N VAL A 161 -2.83 11.25 0.60
CA VAL A 161 -3.54 12.39 0.00
C VAL A 161 -3.25 13.67 0.77
N ARG A 162 -3.36 13.67 2.10
CA ARG A 162 -3.05 14.84 2.93
C ARG A 162 -1.61 15.30 2.76
N THR A 163 -0.68 14.35 2.74
CA THR A 163 0.74 14.64 2.52
C THR A 163 0.96 15.31 1.16
N LEU A 164 0.38 14.77 0.08
CA LEU A 164 0.53 15.31 -1.27
C LEU A 164 -0.19 16.64 -1.48
N LEU A 165 -1.25 16.89 -0.72
CA LEU A 165 -1.98 18.17 -0.72
C LEU A 165 -1.36 19.21 0.22
N GLY A 166 -0.27 18.91 0.93
CA GLY A 166 0.35 19.80 1.91
C GLY A 166 -0.55 20.12 3.12
N LEU A 167 -1.49 19.20 3.45
CA LEU A 167 -2.37 19.36 4.61
C LEU A 167 -1.69 18.85 5.89
N PRO A 168 -2.01 19.42 7.05
CA PRO A 168 -1.51 18.93 8.33
C PRO A 168 -1.80 17.44 8.50
N THR A 169 -0.80 16.65 8.85
CA THR A 169 -0.91 15.22 9.11
C THR A 169 -0.05 14.83 10.30
N LYS A 170 -0.49 13.83 11.07
CA LYS A 170 0.25 13.25 12.20
C LYS A 170 1.05 12.01 11.80
N VAL A 171 1.48 11.94 10.53
CA VAL A 171 2.22 10.78 10.01
C VAL A 171 3.67 11.16 9.71
N LYS A 172 4.58 10.21 9.87
CA LYS A 172 5.94 10.33 9.36
C LYS A 172 5.94 10.09 7.86
N VAL A 173 6.67 10.91 7.11
CA VAL A 173 6.87 10.69 5.68
C VAL A 173 8.27 10.12 5.49
N ALA A 174 8.34 8.89 4.99
CA ALA A 174 9.59 8.25 4.59
C ALA A 174 9.72 8.28 3.06
N ARG A 175 10.92 8.56 2.56
CA ARG A 175 11.23 8.48 1.13
C ARG A 175 11.97 7.17 0.86
N ILE A 176 11.44 6.39 -0.09
CA ILE A 176 11.95 5.08 -0.47
C ILE A 176 12.37 5.05 -1.94
N ASP A 177 13.28 4.13 -2.27
CA ASP A 177 13.69 3.94 -3.67
C ASP A 177 12.67 3.06 -4.40
N GLN A 178 12.24 3.51 -5.57
CA GLN A 178 11.42 2.68 -6.45
C GLN A 178 12.33 1.62 -7.10
N LEU A 179 12.07 0.36 -6.82
CA LEU A 179 12.78 -0.75 -7.46
C LEU A 179 12.06 -1.19 -8.74
N SER A 180 12.83 -1.68 -9.71
CA SER A 180 12.25 -2.47 -10.80
C SER A 180 11.68 -3.78 -10.23
N PRO A 181 10.70 -4.42 -10.89
CA PRO A 181 10.12 -5.68 -10.40
C PRO A 181 11.14 -6.77 -10.06
N ASN A 182 12.28 -6.78 -10.76
CA ASN A 182 13.39 -7.73 -10.53
C ASN A 182 14.57 -7.09 -9.79
N GLY A 183 14.41 -5.88 -9.23
CA GLY A 183 15.48 -5.16 -8.53
C GLY A 183 15.75 -5.78 -7.16
N LYS A 184 17.04 -6.05 -6.87
CA LYS A 184 17.48 -6.46 -5.53
C LYS A 184 17.59 -5.25 -4.62
N VAL A 185 17.16 -5.38 -3.38
CA VAL A 185 17.35 -4.37 -2.33
C VAL A 185 18.76 -4.52 -1.76
N GLY A 186 19.61 -3.51 -1.99
CA GLY A 186 20.99 -3.50 -1.51
C GLY A 186 21.21 -2.73 -0.20
N THR A 187 20.16 -2.13 0.36
CA THR A 187 20.22 -1.32 1.58
C THR A 187 19.58 -2.02 2.78
N ILE A 188 19.99 -1.62 3.97
CA ILE A 188 19.34 -2.05 5.23
C ILE A 188 18.18 -1.14 5.64
N ASP A 189 17.97 -0.02 4.96
CA ASP A 189 16.87 0.91 5.24
C ASP A 189 15.57 0.45 4.58
N ILE A 190 15.22 -0.82 4.84
CA ILE A 190 14.00 -1.44 4.33
C ILE A 190 12.83 -1.07 5.23
N PRO A 191 11.73 -0.55 4.69
CA PRO A 191 10.56 -0.13 5.47
C PRO A 191 10.05 -1.19 6.44
N GLY A 192 9.83 -0.81 7.69
CA GLY A 192 9.28 -1.67 8.74
C GLY A 192 10.25 -2.66 9.37
N ILE A 193 11.45 -2.88 8.80
CA ILE A 193 12.47 -3.80 9.32
C ILE A 193 13.87 -3.19 9.44
N ALA A 194 14.05 -1.92 9.10
CA ALA A 194 15.34 -1.24 9.18
C ALA A 194 15.95 -1.29 10.58
N ALA A 195 15.14 -1.08 11.63
CA ALA A 195 15.58 -1.18 13.02
C ALA A 195 16.04 -2.60 13.35
N ASP A 196 15.29 -3.62 12.93
CA ASP A 196 15.64 -5.03 13.17
C ASP A 196 16.96 -5.41 12.49
N LEU A 197 17.16 -4.96 11.24
CA LEU A 197 18.41 -5.19 10.50
C LEU A 197 19.62 -4.51 11.16
N LYS A 198 19.45 -3.34 11.76
CA LYS A 198 20.52 -2.62 12.47
C LYS A 198 21.03 -3.36 13.71
N THR A 199 20.22 -4.23 14.31
CA THR A 199 20.63 -5.05 15.47
C THR A 199 21.50 -6.26 15.10
N LEU A 200 21.60 -6.62 13.82
CA LEU A 200 22.40 -7.73 13.33
C LEU A 200 23.87 -7.35 13.17
N THR A 201 24.79 -8.33 13.28
CA THR A 201 26.19 -8.15 12.90
C THR A 201 26.31 -7.92 11.38
N PRO A 202 27.44 -7.37 10.89
CA PRO A 202 27.65 -7.19 9.45
C PRO A 202 27.45 -8.46 8.62
N ALA A 203 27.97 -9.60 9.09
CA ALA A 203 27.82 -10.90 8.43
C ALA A 203 26.35 -11.34 8.42
N GLN A 204 25.64 -11.23 9.53
CA GLN A 204 24.21 -11.55 9.62
C GLN A 204 23.36 -10.65 8.72
N ARG A 205 23.72 -9.37 8.54
CA ARG A 205 23.03 -8.46 7.61
C ARG A 205 23.14 -8.90 6.16
N GLN A 206 24.33 -9.35 5.74
CA GLN A 206 24.52 -9.89 4.39
C GLN A 206 23.64 -11.11 4.16
N ILE A 207 23.62 -12.03 5.12
CA ILE A 207 22.75 -13.21 5.09
C ILE A 207 21.28 -12.79 5.02
N ALA A 208 20.85 -11.84 5.87
CA ALA A 208 19.48 -11.36 5.90
C ALA A 208 19.07 -10.72 4.55
N LEU A 209 19.91 -9.87 3.96
CA LEU A 209 19.64 -9.26 2.67
C LEU A 209 19.58 -10.30 1.54
N ALA A 210 20.45 -11.31 1.56
CA ALA A 210 20.42 -12.39 0.59
C ALA A 210 19.09 -13.16 0.64
N HIS A 211 18.67 -13.59 1.83
CA HIS A 211 17.42 -14.32 2.03
C HIS A 211 16.17 -13.46 1.78
N LEU A 212 16.15 -12.20 2.22
CA LEU A 212 15.03 -11.28 1.97
C LEU A 212 14.82 -11.03 0.47
N ASN A 213 15.91 -11.02 -0.31
CA ASN A 213 15.83 -10.88 -1.77
C ASN A 213 15.51 -12.18 -2.51
N ALA A 214 15.74 -13.33 -1.89
CA ALA A 214 15.51 -14.64 -2.50
C ALA A 214 14.13 -15.22 -2.17
N GLN A 215 13.62 -14.95 -0.97
CA GLN A 215 12.36 -15.51 -0.49
C GLN A 215 11.18 -14.72 -1.04
N ALA A 216 10.25 -15.41 -1.74
CA ALA A 216 9.02 -14.81 -2.23
C ALA A 216 8.08 -14.43 -1.09
N CYS A 217 7.40 -13.29 -1.24
CA CYS A 217 6.28 -12.90 -0.37
C CYS A 217 5.04 -13.75 -0.68
N THR A 218 4.32 -14.18 0.34
CA THR A 218 3.11 -15.01 0.18
C THR A 218 1.85 -14.21 -0.13
N CYS A 219 1.97 -12.89 -0.39
CA CYS A 219 0.83 -12.03 -0.74
C CYS A 219 0.29 -12.23 -2.16
N GLY A 220 0.98 -13.02 -3.00
CA GLY A 220 0.60 -13.25 -4.40
C GLY A 220 1.17 -12.22 -5.38
N CYS A 221 2.00 -11.26 -4.94
CA CYS A 221 2.60 -10.24 -5.81
C CYS A 221 3.87 -10.71 -6.56
N GLU A 222 4.29 -11.97 -6.36
CA GLU A 222 5.50 -12.57 -6.96
C GLU A 222 6.82 -11.85 -6.62
N TRP A 223 6.80 -10.89 -5.72
CA TRP A 223 8.00 -10.18 -5.28
C TRP A 223 8.73 -10.89 -4.15
N SER A 224 10.04 -10.64 -4.06
CA SER A 224 10.78 -11.02 -2.87
C SER A 224 10.28 -10.26 -1.62
N LEU A 225 10.55 -10.79 -0.43
CA LEU A 225 10.21 -10.10 0.82
C LEU A 225 10.82 -8.70 0.87
N ALA A 226 12.08 -8.54 0.44
CA ALA A 226 12.73 -7.25 0.39
C ALA A 226 12.04 -6.28 -0.58
N THR A 227 11.77 -6.73 -1.80
CA THR A 227 11.08 -5.93 -2.82
C THR A 227 9.68 -5.55 -2.37
N CYS A 228 8.92 -6.50 -1.82
CA CYS A 228 7.57 -6.25 -1.30
C CYS A 228 7.60 -5.18 -0.19
N ARG A 229 8.55 -5.25 0.76
CA ARG A 229 8.68 -4.23 1.81
C ARG A 229 9.00 -2.83 1.29
N VAL A 230 9.71 -2.72 0.16
CA VAL A 230 10.03 -1.42 -0.45
C VAL A 230 8.89 -0.90 -1.31
N GLN A 231 8.26 -1.77 -2.10
CA GLN A 231 7.22 -1.37 -3.06
C GLN A 231 5.85 -1.21 -2.40
N ASP A 232 5.56 -2.05 -1.40
CA ASP A 232 4.35 -2.00 -0.58
C ASP A 232 4.70 -2.13 0.91
N PRO A 233 5.12 -1.05 1.54
CA PRO A 233 5.45 -1.04 2.96
C PRO A 233 4.28 -1.38 3.89
N THR A 234 3.05 -1.31 3.37
CA THR A 234 1.81 -1.61 4.12
C THR A 234 1.41 -3.08 4.04
N CYS A 235 2.06 -3.88 3.20
CA CYS A 235 1.74 -5.31 3.03
C CYS A 235 1.76 -6.07 4.35
N GLY A 236 0.58 -6.55 4.77
CA GLY A 236 0.39 -7.31 5.99
C GLY A 236 1.07 -8.69 6.00
N PHE A 237 1.44 -9.23 4.83
CA PHE A 237 2.09 -10.53 4.69
C PHE A 237 3.62 -10.45 4.77
N SER A 238 4.23 -9.47 4.11
CA SER A 238 5.69 -9.38 4.02
C SER A 238 6.36 -8.98 5.34
N LEU A 239 5.73 -8.14 6.15
CA LEU A 239 6.31 -7.65 7.40
C LEU A 239 6.53 -8.77 8.44
N PRO A 240 5.52 -9.61 8.78
CA PRO A 240 5.72 -10.72 9.70
C PRO A 240 6.75 -11.73 9.20
N GLN A 241 6.74 -12.06 7.91
CA GLN A 241 7.68 -13.00 7.30
C GLN A 241 9.13 -12.48 7.37
N ALA A 242 9.34 -11.21 7.01
CA ALA A 242 10.66 -10.59 7.08
C ALA A 242 11.20 -10.54 8.51
N ARG A 243 10.38 -10.20 9.50
CA ARG A 243 10.77 -10.20 10.93
C ARG A 243 11.08 -11.60 11.44
N ALA A 244 10.28 -12.60 11.08
CA ALA A 244 10.52 -14.00 11.45
C ALA A 244 11.86 -14.50 10.89
N LEU A 245 12.17 -14.17 9.63
CA LEU A 245 13.46 -14.48 9.01
C LEU A 245 14.62 -13.82 9.74
N ILE A 246 14.53 -12.52 10.02
CA ILE A 246 15.57 -11.78 10.77
C ILE A 246 15.79 -12.39 12.16
N ALA A 247 14.73 -12.75 12.87
CA ALA A 247 14.80 -13.39 14.17
C ALA A 247 15.50 -14.76 14.09
N SER A 248 15.23 -15.55 13.05
CA SER A 248 15.86 -16.84 12.79
C SER A 248 17.38 -16.71 12.51
N ILE A 249 17.78 -15.69 11.74
CA ILE A 249 19.19 -15.38 11.47
C ILE A 249 19.90 -14.91 12.75
N ARG A 250 19.27 -14.05 13.54
CA ARG A 250 19.80 -13.61 14.83
C ARG A 250 20.04 -14.78 15.78
N ALA A 251 19.14 -15.77 15.77
CA ALA A 251 19.26 -17.00 16.58
C ALA A 251 20.24 -18.05 15.99
N GLY A 252 20.91 -17.76 14.86
CA GLY A 252 21.83 -18.68 14.18
C GLY A 252 21.18 -19.90 13.53
N LYS A 253 19.83 -19.88 13.35
CA LYS A 253 19.06 -20.96 12.72
C LYS A 253 19.12 -20.92 11.18
N VAL A 254 19.46 -19.77 10.62
CA VAL A 254 19.63 -19.53 9.18
C VAL A 254 21.02 -18.94 8.98
N ARG A 255 21.77 -19.50 8.01
CA ARG A 255 23.16 -19.14 7.70
C ARG A 255 23.30 -18.79 6.23
#